data_a328f194d28f750b8e62c6e6fd0cb45e
#
_entry.id   a328f194d28f750b8e62c6e6fd0cb45e
#
_cell.length_a   1.000
_cell.length_b   1.000
_cell.length_c   1.000
_cell.angle_alpha   90.00
_cell.angle_beta   90.00
_cell.angle_gamma   90.00
#
_symmetry.space_group_name_H-M   'P 1'
#
loop_
_entity.id
_entity.type
_entity.pdbx_description
1 polymer ?
#
loop_
_entity_poly.entity_id
_entity_poly.type
_entity_poly.pdbx_seq_one_letter_code
_entity_poly.pdbx_strand_id
1 'polypeptide(L)'
;MGLVLSVTDKDFSELLQDFYDVMKQEKQEEAAMLADIIDTMKKDIGIEEVLLKADLLTIRYHVMLGELLTAGYLLDQFEAGGHFLSQQNEYFYQYFKGQVHFKNKRWNEALRYYEHAELYISEDEEKTDFYYKLAHAYYRAGIPVLSVLNANKAMRYATSYKQHYHLAKCKLLLGLNHLEIRNFEQAESLLYEALDCQHNTDETSLDLASMAHHNLGLLYFVQQKFEKAVDYFDQAVHATPCSHYLKSLYYLTESLFRVNHHSEAMKYFQIGFTRSKKEQDMDYQWAFAMLHKQFVDCDNFEAVWAEGIAYYEAIDDRYSVHHYSLCMADYYTLKGEEEKANYYYRLAVW
;
A
#
# COMPACT_ATOMS: atom_id res chain seq x y z
N MET A 1 -4.25 -46.76 12.74
CA MET A 1 -5.20 -46.38 13.77
C MET A 1 -4.77 -45.03 14.29
N GLY A 2 -5.15 -43.96 13.59
CA GLY A 2 -4.75 -42.59 13.90
C GLY A 2 -5.56 -42.13 15.11
N LEU A 3 -4.87 -41.59 16.11
CA LEU A 3 -5.50 -40.85 17.21
C LEU A 3 -6.22 -39.64 16.61
N VAL A 4 -7.54 -39.72 16.51
CA VAL A 4 -8.39 -38.53 16.31
C VAL A 4 -8.37 -37.82 17.67
N LEU A 5 -7.49 -36.83 17.82
CA LEU A 5 -7.57 -35.89 18.94
C LEU A 5 -8.88 -35.11 18.76
N SER A 6 -9.78 -35.24 19.72
CA SER A 6 -10.95 -34.36 19.80
C SER A 6 -10.45 -32.96 20.11
N VAL A 7 -10.51 -32.09 19.12
CA VAL A 7 -10.17 -30.68 19.28
C VAL A 7 -11.23 -30.04 20.16
N THR A 8 -10.80 -29.40 21.21
CA THR A 8 -11.70 -28.61 22.06
C THR A 8 -11.91 -27.24 21.39
N ASP A 9 -13.04 -26.59 21.65
CA ASP A 9 -13.29 -25.21 21.22
C ASP A 9 -12.18 -24.25 21.69
N LYS A 10 -11.53 -24.58 22.81
CA LYS A 10 -10.40 -23.85 23.35
C LYS A 10 -9.15 -23.99 22.48
N ASP A 11 -8.79 -25.21 22.10
CA ASP A 11 -7.62 -25.48 21.24
C ASP A 11 -7.82 -24.82 19.88
N PHE A 12 -9.03 -24.80 19.35
CA PHE A 12 -9.36 -24.13 18.11
C PHE A 12 -9.26 -22.61 18.24
N SER A 13 -9.65 -22.02 19.37
CA SER A 13 -9.52 -20.58 19.62
C SER A 13 -8.04 -20.16 19.72
N GLU A 14 -7.18 -20.98 20.30
CA GLU A 14 -5.73 -20.77 20.35
C GLU A 14 -5.14 -20.84 18.93
N LEU A 15 -5.54 -21.83 18.13
CA LEU A 15 -5.15 -21.95 16.73
C LEU A 15 -5.56 -20.72 15.89
N LEU A 16 -6.77 -20.20 16.11
CA LEU A 16 -7.21 -18.95 15.43
C LEU A 16 -6.37 -17.74 15.83
N GLN A 17 -5.89 -17.70 17.08
CA GLN A 17 -5.00 -16.63 17.52
C GLN A 17 -3.63 -16.74 16.85
N ASP A 18 -3.04 -17.95 16.81
CA ASP A 18 -1.78 -18.21 16.10
C ASP A 18 -1.89 -17.83 14.61
N PHE A 19 -3.01 -18.20 13.97
CA PHE A 19 -3.28 -17.85 12.58
C PHE A 19 -3.30 -16.33 12.37
N TYR A 20 -3.97 -15.61 13.26
CA TYR A 20 -4.00 -14.15 13.21
C TYR A 20 -2.63 -13.52 13.40
N ASP A 21 -1.82 -14.02 14.34
CA ASP A 21 -0.49 -13.52 14.64
C ASP A 21 0.49 -13.78 13.48
N VAL A 22 0.42 -14.94 12.85
CA VAL A 22 1.18 -15.27 11.63
C VAL A 22 0.80 -14.34 10.47
N MET A 23 -0.50 -14.03 10.30
CA MET A 23 -0.95 -13.08 9.29
C MET A 23 -0.50 -11.63 9.58
N LYS A 24 -0.37 -11.22 10.85
CA LYS A 24 0.21 -9.91 11.21
C LYS A 24 1.68 -9.80 10.82
N GLN A 25 2.40 -10.92 10.84
CA GLN A 25 3.80 -11.02 10.41
C GLN A 25 3.97 -11.21 8.89
N GLU A 26 2.87 -11.26 8.14
CA GLU A 26 2.84 -11.46 6.68
C GLU A 26 3.52 -12.77 6.21
N LYS A 27 3.60 -13.80 7.06
CA LYS A 27 4.18 -15.11 6.79
C LYS A 27 3.21 -15.99 6.00
N GLN A 28 3.25 -15.87 4.68
CA GLN A 28 2.25 -16.49 3.80
C GLN A 28 2.25 -18.02 3.86
N GLU A 29 3.43 -18.67 3.89
CA GLU A 29 3.52 -20.14 3.93
C GLU A 29 2.98 -20.73 5.23
N GLU A 30 3.34 -20.14 6.37
CA GLU A 30 2.83 -20.55 7.68
C GLU A 30 1.31 -20.33 7.79
N ALA A 31 0.83 -19.18 7.29
CA ALA A 31 -0.59 -18.87 7.26
C ALA A 31 -1.38 -19.87 6.39
N ALA A 32 -0.85 -20.29 5.23
CA ALA A 32 -1.47 -21.28 4.38
C ALA A 32 -1.64 -22.63 5.10
N MET A 33 -0.60 -23.08 5.80
CA MET A 33 -0.67 -24.33 6.58
C MET A 33 -1.74 -24.27 7.67
N LEU A 34 -1.83 -23.13 8.38
CA LEU A 34 -2.83 -22.96 9.43
C LEU A 34 -4.24 -22.84 8.87
N ALA A 35 -4.44 -22.21 7.70
CA ALA A 35 -5.72 -22.13 7.02
C ALA A 35 -6.29 -23.52 6.68
N ASP A 36 -5.46 -24.43 6.13
CA ASP A 36 -5.86 -25.82 5.83
C ASP A 36 -6.28 -26.59 7.09
N ILE A 37 -5.56 -26.38 8.20
CA ILE A 37 -5.90 -27.00 9.49
C ILE A 37 -7.24 -26.46 9.99
N ILE A 38 -7.44 -25.13 9.96
CA ILE A 38 -8.67 -24.47 10.39
C ILE A 38 -9.87 -24.98 9.60
N ASP A 39 -9.77 -25.06 8.28
CA ASP A 39 -10.84 -25.57 7.41
C ASP A 39 -11.24 -27.01 7.74
N THR A 40 -10.28 -27.83 8.11
CA THR A 40 -10.52 -29.23 8.51
C THR A 40 -11.23 -29.30 9.86
N MET A 41 -10.77 -28.53 10.84
CA MET A 41 -11.21 -28.56 12.22
C MET A 41 -12.56 -27.86 12.45
N LYS A 42 -12.86 -26.84 11.66
CA LYS A 42 -14.08 -26.03 11.75
C LYS A 42 -15.38 -26.83 11.80
N LYS A 43 -15.42 -28.03 11.18
CA LYS A 43 -16.57 -28.90 11.12
C LYS A 43 -16.97 -29.51 12.47
N ASP A 44 -16.02 -29.57 13.39
CA ASP A 44 -16.20 -30.20 14.72
C ASP A 44 -16.44 -29.16 15.82
N ILE A 45 -16.49 -27.86 15.47
CA ILE A 45 -16.66 -26.75 16.42
C ILE A 45 -18.13 -26.43 16.60
N GLY A 46 -18.59 -26.33 17.84
CA GLY A 46 -19.99 -26.10 18.21
C GLY A 46 -20.32 -24.66 18.61
N ILE A 47 -19.30 -23.81 18.86
CA ILE A 47 -19.49 -22.44 19.33
C ILE A 47 -19.55 -21.48 18.14
N GLU A 48 -20.74 -20.92 17.87
CA GLU A 48 -20.99 -20.00 16.75
C GLU A 48 -20.03 -18.80 16.73
N GLU A 49 -19.79 -18.16 17.87
CA GLU A 49 -18.89 -17.02 17.98
C GLU A 49 -17.47 -17.33 17.49
N VAL A 50 -16.95 -18.53 17.77
CA VAL A 50 -15.64 -19.00 17.36
C VAL A 50 -15.62 -19.30 15.86
N LEU A 51 -16.69 -19.84 15.32
CA LEU A 51 -16.86 -20.07 13.87
C LEU A 51 -16.90 -18.75 13.11
N LEU A 52 -17.61 -17.74 13.61
CA LEU A 52 -17.65 -16.42 13.01
C LEU A 52 -16.27 -15.75 13.02
N LYS A 53 -15.48 -15.91 14.09
CA LYS A 53 -14.09 -15.45 14.12
C LYS A 53 -13.25 -16.14 13.05
N ALA A 54 -13.41 -17.46 12.88
CA ALA A 54 -12.71 -18.21 11.83
C ALA A 54 -13.04 -17.70 10.43
N ASP A 55 -14.33 -17.43 10.14
CA ASP A 55 -14.75 -16.84 8.86
C ASP A 55 -14.11 -15.48 8.60
N LEU A 56 -14.12 -14.59 9.58
CA LEU A 56 -13.51 -13.28 9.48
C LEU A 56 -12.00 -13.37 9.26
N LEU A 57 -11.30 -14.27 9.96
CA LEU A 57 -9.86 -14.48 9.75
C LEU A 57 -9.56 -15.07 8.38
N THR A 58 -10.43 -15.91 7.83
CA THR A 58 -10.32 -16.41 6.44
C THR A 58 -10.44 -15.26 5.44
N ILE A 59 -11.35 -14.31 5.63
CA ILE A 59 -11.43 -13.09 4.82
C ILE A 59 -10.09 -12.32 4.89
N ARG A 60 -9.55 -12.12 6.09
CA ARG A 60 -8.27 -11.44 6.30
C ARG A 60 -7.11 -12.16 5.59
N TYR A 61 -7.12 -13.49 5.59
CA TYR A 61 -6.12 -14.32 4.90
C TYR A 61 -6.12 -14.05 3.38
N HIS A 62 -7.29 -14.07 2.73
CA HIS A 62 -7.40 -13.76 1.30
C HIS A 62 -7.00 -12.31 0.97
N VAL A 63 -7.28 -11.36 1.88
CA VAL A 63 -6.78 -9.98 1.74
C VAL A 63 -5.24 -9.92 1.77
N MET A 64 -4.60 -10.71 2.64
CA MET A 64 -3.14 -10.80 2.73
C MET A 64 -2.53 -11.38 1.45
N LEU A 65 -3.17 -12.40 0.87
CA LEU A 65 -2.74 -13.00 -0.41
C LEU A 65 -3.01 -12.10 -1.64
N GLY A 66 -3.77 -11.02 -1.48
CA GLY A 66 -4.19 -10.18 -2.61
C GLY A 66 -5.36 -10.74 -3.42
N GLU A 67 -6.01 -11.79 -2.95
CA GLU A 67 -7.15 -12.44 -3.58
C GLU A 67 -8.46 -11.70 -3.29
N LEU A 68 -8.55 -10.45 -3.77
CA LEU A 68 -9.59 -9.50 -3.38
C LEU A 68 -10.99 -9.91 -3.83
N LEU A 69 -11.13 -10.64 -4.94
CA LEU A 69 -12.42 -11.15 -5.40
C LEU A 69 -12.95 -12.22 -4.43
N THR A 70 -12.09 -13.13 -4.00
CA THR A 70 -12.44 -14.17 -3.01
C THR A 70 -12.79 -13.53 -1.67
N ALA A 71 -11.96 -12.58 -1.19
CA ALA A 71 -12.23 -11.85 0.05
C ALA A 71 -13.57 -11.10 0.02
N GLY A 72 -13.88 -10.45 -1.11
CA GLY A 72 -15.15 -9.75 -1.31
C GLY A 72 -16.35 -10.71 -1.30
N TYR A 73 -16.25 -11.82 -2.02
CA TYR A 73 -17.30 -12.86 -2.02
C TYR A 73 -17.56 -13.44 -0.62
N LEU A 74 -16.51 -13.78 0.12
CA LEU A 74 -16.64 -14.29 1.48
C LEU A 74 -17.27 -13.25 2.43
N LEU A 75 -16.93 -11.98 2.25
CA LEU A 75 -17.53 -10.89 3.01
C LEU A 75 -19.02 -10.77 2.73
N ASP A 76 -19.45 -10.83 1.46
CA ASP A 76 -20.87 -10.82 1.07
C ASP A 76 -21.62 -12.00 1.67
N GLN A 77 -21.04 -13.21 1.68
CA GLN A 77 -21.63 -14.39 2.32
C GLN A 77 -21.76 -14.22 3.84
N PHE A 78 -20.75 -13.68 4.49
CA PHE A 78 -20.77 -13.38 5.92
C PHE A 78 -21.90 -12.39 6.28
N GLU A 79 -22.05 -11.32 5.50
CA GLU A 79 -23.12 -10.33 5.68
C GLU A 79 -24.53 -10.91 5.47
N ALA A 80 -24.67 -11.76 4.48
CA ALA A 80 -25.96 -12.44 4.20
C ALA A 80 -26.43 -13.33 5.35
N GLY A 81 -25.52 -13.80 6.20
CA GLY A 81 -25.82 -14.59 7.40
C GLY A 81 -26.55 -13.84 8.49
N GLY A 82 -26.46 -12.50 8.54
CA GLY A 82 -27.18 -11.65 9.50
C GLY A 82 -26.81 -11.92 10.97
N HIS A 83 -25.54 -12.15 11.26
CA HIS A 83 -25.04 -12.59 12.57
C HIS A 83 -25.07 -11.47 13.63
N PHE A 84 -25.33 -11.86 14.89
CA PHE A 84 -25.03 -11.00 16.04
C PHE A 84 -23.58 -11.17 16.44
N LEU A 85 -22.80 -10.09 16.36
CA LEU A 85 -21.37 -10.13 16.61
C LEU A 85 -21.05 -9.69 18.04
N SER A 86 -20.10 -10.38 18.68
CA SER A 86 -19.44 -9.89 19.88
C SER A 86 -18.61 -8.64 19.57
N GLN A 87 -18.20 -7.89 20.57
CA GLN A 87 -17.37 -6.70 20.39
C GLN A 87 -16.09 -7.00 19.58
N GLN A 88 -15.45 -8.15 19.84
CA GLN A 88 -14.23 -8.56 19.15
C GLN A 88 -14.50 -8.91 17.68
N ASN A 89 -15.56 -9.69 17.41
CA ASN A 89 -15.92 -10.03 16.03
C ASN A 89 -16.42 -8.82 15.24
N GLU A 90 -17.10 -7.86 15.89
CA GLU A 90 -17.47 -6.59 15.27
C GLU A 90 -16.23 -5.78 14.87
N TYR A 91 -15.21 -5.72 15.76
CA TYR A 91 -13.92 -5.10 15.41
C TYR A 91 -13.32 -5.74 14.17
N PHE A 92 -13.18 -7.07 14.13
CA PHE A 92 -12.60 -7.78 13.00
C PHE A 92 -13.39 -7.57 11.72
N TYR A 93 -14.73 -7.65 11.79
CA TYR A 93 -15.60 -7.43 10.65
C TYR A 93 -15.38 -6.05 10.04
N GLN A 94 -15.50 -5.00 10.82
CA GLN A 94 -15.30 -3.63 10.36
C GLN A 94 -13.88 -3.40 9.84
N TYR A 95 -12.89 -3.91 10.58
CA TYR A 95 -11.48 -3.72 10.24
C TYR A 95 -11.10 -4.43 8.93
N PHE A 96 -11.50 -5.69 8.74
CA PHE A 96 -11.17 -6.44 7.54
C PHE A 96 -11.96 -5.96 6.31
N LYS A 97 -13.20 -5.56 6.50
CA LYS A 97 -13.99 -4.90 5.45
C LYS A 97 -13.32 -3.59 5.01
N GLY A 98 -12.83 -2.80 5.96
CA GLY A 98 -12.00 -1.65 5.67
C GLY A 98 -10.76 -1.99 4.84
N GLN A 99 -10.06 -3.10 5.15
CA GLN A 99 -8.90 -3.55 4.39
C GLN A 99 -9.26 -3.98 2.96
N VAL A 100 -10.40 -4.68 2.75
CA VAL A 100 -10.88 -5.04 1.41
C VAL A 100 -11.13 -3.78 0.58
N HIS A 101 -11.81 -2.78 1.12
CA HIS A 101 -12.03 -1.51 0.42
C HIS A 101 -10.73 -0.76 0.16
N PHE A 102 -9.82 -0.73 1.14
CA PHE A 102 -8.50 -0.10 0.98
C PHE A 102 -7.70 -0.72 -0.17
N LYS A 103 -7.63 -2.03 -0.24
CA LYS A 103 -6.92 -2.75 -1.31
C LYS A 103 -7.57 -2.55 -2.69
N ASN A 104 -8.89 -2.35 -2.73
CA ASN A 104 -9.64 -1.99 -3.94
C ASN A 104 -9.57 -0.48 -4.29
N LYS A 105 -8.67 0.28 -3.65
CA LYS A 105 -8.49 1.73 -3.86
C LYS A 105 -9.74 2.58 -3.53
N ARG A 106 -10.69 2.04 -2.77
CA ARG A 106 -11.90 2.73 -2.29
C ARG A 106 -11.63 3.36 -0.94
N TRP A 107 -10.85 4.46 -0.96
CA TRP A 107 -10.28 5.06 0.26
C TRP A 107 -11.35 5.58 1.23
N ASN A 108 -12.38 6.25 0.72
CA ASN A 108 -13.44 6.82 1.55
C ASN A 108 -14.30 5.74 2.22
N GLU A 109 -14.62 4.66 1.52
CA GLU A 109 -15.31 3.50 2.09
C GLU A 109 -14.43 2.81 3.14
N ALA A 110 -13.14 2.64 2.85
CA ALA A 110 -12.21 2.06 3.81
C ALA A 110 -12.15 2.87 5.12
N LEU A 111 -12.11 4.21 5.02
CA LEU A 111 -12.14 5.11 6.18
C LEU A 111 -13.38 4.91 7.03
N ARG A 112 -14.58 4.86 6.42
CA ARG A 112 -15.83 4.63 7.15
C ARG A 112 -15.80 3.36 7.99
N TYR A 113 -15.28 2.26 7.43
CA TYR A 113 -15.16 1.00 8.15
C TYR A 113 -14.07 1.02 9.21
N TYR A 114 -12.93 1.66 8.97
CA TYR A 114 -11.90 1.82 9.99
C TYR A 114 -12.37 2.71 11.15
N GLU A 115 -13.06 3.82 10.89
CA GLU A 115 -13.64 4.67 11.93
C GLU A 115 -14.67 3.92 12.78
N HIS A 116 -15.48 3.03 12.16
CA HIS A 116 -16.37 2.14 12.90
C HIS A 116 -15.58 1.11 13.73
N ALA A 117 -14.53 0.50 13.18
CA ALA A 117 -13.70 -0.45 13.91
C ALA A 117 -13.04 0.18 15.14
N GLU A 118 -12.68 1.49 15.09
CA GLU A 118 -12.08 2.21 16.23
C GLU A 118 -12.98 2.17 17.49
N LEU A 119 -14.31 2.05 17.33
CA LEU A 119 -15.25 1.98 18.45
C LEU A 119 -15.19 0.66 19.23
N TYR A 120 -14.66 -0.39 18.61
CA TYR A 120 -14.67 -1.75 19.15
C TYR A 120 -13.28 -2.27 19.52
N ILE A 121 -12.20 -1.58 19.14
CA ILE A 121 -10.83 -2.00 19.46
C ILE A 121 -10.56 -1.87 20.96
N SER A 122 -10.28 -2.99 21.62
CA SER A 122 -10.04 -3.04 23.07
C SER A 122 -8.56 -3.26 23.43
N GLU A 123 -7.86 -4.06 22.64
CA GLU A 123 -6.50 -4.48 22.94
C GLU A 123 -5.46 -3.47 22.49
N ASP A 124 -4.60 -3.04 23.40
CA ASP A 124 -3.59 -2.00 23.09
C ASP A 124 -2.55 -2.46 22.07
N GLU A 125 -2.22 -3.75 22.02
CA GLU A 125 -1.29 -4.32 21.05
C GLU A 125 -1.81 -4.22 19.60
N GLU A 126 -3.13 -4.34 19.42
CA GLU A 126 -3.78 -4.19 18.12
C GLU A 126 -3.77 -2.74 17.61
N LYS A 127 -3.69 -1.77 18.52
CA LYS A 127 -3.77 -0.34 18.19
C LYS A 127 -2.63 0.14 17.33
N THR A 128 -1.47 -0.48 17.39
CA THR A 128 -0.34 -0.11 16.51
C THR A 128 -0.68 -0.32 15.04
N ASP A 129 -1.03 -1.55 14.65
CA ASP A 129 -1.36 -1.87 13.25
C ASP A 129 -2.63 -1.15 12.80
N PHE A 130 -3.64 -1.10 13.66
CA PHE A 130 -4.90 -0.41 13.38
C PHE A 130 -4.68 1.08 13.05
N TYR A 131 -4.05 1.84 13.94
CA TYR A 131 -3.82 3.27 13.71
C TYR A 131 -2.86 3.54 12.56
N TYR A 132 -1.90 2.64 12.30
CA TYR A 132 -1.06 2.73 11.11
C TYR A 132 -1.89 2.59 9.83
N LYS A 133 -2.78 1.59 9.74
CA LYS A 133 -3.63 1.39 8.55
C LYS A 133 -4.66 2.50 8.38
N LEU A 134 -5.25 2.98 9.46
CA LEU A 134 -6.14 4.15 9.44
C LEU A 134 -5.40 5.41 8.96
N ALA A 135 -4.18 5.65 9.46
CA ALA A 135 -3.33 6.75 9.00
C ALA A 135 -3.00 6.63 7.51
N HIS A 136 -2.67 5.42 7.05
CA HIS A 136 -2.38 5.17 5.65
C HIS A 136 -3.62 5.39 4.76
N ALA A 137 -4.82 5.02 5.23
CA ALA A 137 -6.06 5.29 4.52
C ALA A 137 -6.33 6.80 4.40
N TYR A 138 -6.13 7.57 5.47
CA TYR A 138 -6.22 9.03 5.41
C TYR A 138 -5.19 9.66 4.46
N TYR A 139 -3.96 9.15 4.45
CA TYR A 139 -2.94 9.57 3.49
C TYR A 139 -3.40 9.35 2.04
N ARG A 140 -3.90 8.14 1.74
CA ARG A 140 -4.40 7.79 0.40
C ARG A 140 -5.65 8.56 0.00
N ALA A 141 -6.47 8.96 0.96
CA ALA A 141 -7.65 9.81 0.74
C ALA A 141 -7.32 11.32 0.64
N GLY A 142 -6.05 11.72 0.72
CA GLY A 142 -5.64 13.11 0.63
C GLY A 142 -5.98 13.94 1.87
N ILE A 143 -6.06 13.32 3.06
CA ILE A 143 -6.40 13.98 4.34
C ILE A 143 -5.17 13.94 5.27
N PRO A 144 -4.10 14.73 4.98
CA PRO A 144 -2.81 14.61 5.65
C PRO A 144 -2.87 14.90 7.16
N VAL A 145 -3.72 15.80 7.60
CA VAL A 145 -3.82 16.14 9.04
C VAL A 145 -4.26 14.93 9.87
N LEU A 146 -5.29 14.20 9.43
CA LEU A 146 -5.74 12.98 10.12
C LEU A 146 -4.77 11.82 9.93
N SER A 147 -4.09 11.75 8.79
CA SER A 147 -3.00 10.80 8.59
C SER A 147 -1.89 10.99 9.62
N VAL A 148 -1.37 12.21 9.77
CA VAL A 148 -0.31 12.54 10.75
C VAL A 148 -0.77 12.25 12.19
N LEU A 149 -2.01 12.62 12.54
CA LEU A 149 -2.56 12.37 13.87
C LEU A 149 -2.56 10.86 14.20
N ASN A 150 -3.07 10.04 13.30
CA ASN A 150 -3.19 8.60 13.53
C ASN A 150 -1.84 7.88 13.42
N ALA A 151 -0.94 8.31 12.52
CA ALA A 151 0.43 7.81 12.46
C ALA A 151 1.20 8.07 13.78
N ASN A 152 1.01 9.24 14.40
CA ASN A 152 1.58 9.53 15.71
C ASN A 152 0.94 8.69 16.84
N LYS A 153 -0.38 8.37 16.76
CA LYS A 153 -0.99 7.40 17.68
C LYS A 153 -0.32 6.03 17.53
N ALA A 154 -0.21 5.51 16.30
CA ALA A 154 0.46 4.24 16.01
C ALA A 154 1.91 4.22 16.53
N MET A 155 2.67 5.28 16.26
CA MET A 155 4.07 5.41 16.70
C MET A 155 4.21 5.35 18.23
N ARG A 156 3.28 5.95 19.00
CA ARG A 156 3.28 5.86 20.47
C ARG A 156 3.08 4.42 20.95
N TYR A 157 2.12 3.70 20.38
CA TYR A 157 1.90 2.28 20.71
C TYR A 157 3.10 1.43 20.28
N ALA A 158 3.62 1.61 19.06
CA ALA A 158 4.81 0.91 18.60
C ALA A 158 6.02 1.11 19.53
N THR A 159 6.20 2.32 20.05
CA THR A 159 7.27 2.62 21.01
C THR A 159 7.03 1.91 22.35
N SER A 160 5.80 1.97 22.88
CA SER A 160 5.44 1.35 24.17
C SER A 160 5.62 -0.18 24.17
N TYR A 161 5.30 -0.82 23.02
CA TYR A 161 5.40 -2.27 22.83
C TYR A 161 6.70 -2.71 22.15
N LYS A 162 7.66 -1.78 21.92
CA LYS A 162 8.98 -2.05 21.29
C LYS A 162 8.86 -2.71 19.90
N GLN A 163 7.83 -2.35 19.15
CA GLN A 163 7.57 -2.88 17.81
C GLN A 163 8.36 -2.08 16.76
N HIS A 164 9.66 -2.35 16.64
CA HIS A 164 10.59 -1.59 15.80
C HIS A 164 10.19 -1.55 14.32
N TYR A 165 9.66 -2.65 13.78
CA TYR A 165 9.14 -2.72 12.42
C TYR A 165 8.00 -1.71 12.19
N HIS A 166 7.01 -1.69 13.08
CA HIS A 166 5.90 -0.74 12.98
C HIS A 166 6.33 0.71 13.20
N LEU A 167 7.31 0.91 14.08
CA LEU A 167 7.88 2.24 14.30
C LEU A 167 8.52 2.79 13.03
N ALA A 168 9.30 1.97 12.31
CA ALA A 168 9.85 2.34 11.00
C ALA A 168 8.76 2.66 9.98
N LYS A 169 7.71 1.81 9.87
CA LYS A 169 6.57 2.07 8.96
C LYS A 169 5.85 3.37 9.28
N CYS A 170 5.65 3.69 10.56
CA CYS A 170 5.05 4.97 10.97
C CYS A 170 5.92 6.17 10.55
N LYS A 171 7.24 6.07 10.73
CA LYS A 171 8.18 7.13 10.30
C LYS A 171 8.18 7.31 8.79
N LEU A 172 8.14 6.20 8.01
CA LEU A 172 8.01 6.28 6.55
C LEU A 172 6.74 7.01 6.13
N LEU A 173 5.61 6.68 6.74
CA LEU A 173 4.32 7.33 6.43
C LEU A 173 4.32 8.82 6.84
N LEU A 174 4.86 9.15 8.00
CA LEU A 174 5.03 10.55 8.42
C LEU A 174 5.94 11.31 7.47
N GLY A 175 7.05 10.70 7.03
CA GLY A 175 7.95 11.27 6.03
C GLY A 175 7.21 11.61 4.72
N LEU A 176 6.36 10.70 4.24
CA LEU A 176 5.52 10.95 3.05
C LEU A 176 4.52 12.09 3.28
N ASN A 177 3.86 12.16 4.45
CA ASN A 177 2.97 13.28 4.77
C ASN A 177 3.71 14.62 4.79
N HIS A 178 4.92 14.66 5.34
CA HIS A 178 5.74 15.88 5.33
C HIS A 178 6.22 16.23 3.91
N LEU A 179 6.47 15.24 3.06
CA LEU A 179 6.80 15.46 1.65
C LEU A 179 5.65 16.13 0.89
N GLU A 180 4.40 15.66 1.09
CA GLU A 180 3.20 16.24 0.48
C GLU A 180 3.02 17.73 0.82
N ILE A 181 3.25 18.10 2.07
CA ILE A 181 3.17 19.52 2.48
C ILE A 181 4.48 20.31 2.24
N ARG A 182 5.42 19.73 1.51
CA ARG A 182 6.74 20.30 1.16
C ARG A 182 7.61 20.66 2.36
N ASN A 183 7.41 20.04 3.51
CA ASN A 183 8.32 20.15 4.66
C ASN A 183 9.47 19.14 4.48
N PHE A 184 10.38 19.45 3.57
CA PHE A 184 11.44 18.53 3.13
C PHE A 184 12.43 18.17 4.22
N GLU A 185 12.76 19.10 5.12
CA GLU A 185 13.69 18.86 6.23
C GLU A 185 13.15 17.80 7.19
N GLN A 186 11.90 17.93 7.61
CA GLN A 186 11.26 16.96 8.49
C GLN A 186 11.02 15.63 7.79
N ALA A 187 10.66 15.64 6.50
CA ALA A 187 10.52 14.42 5.70
C ALA A 187 11.86 13.66 5.65
N GLU A 188 12.95 14.35 5.34
CA GLU A 188 14.30 13.76 5.26
C GLU A 188 14.72 13.12 6.58
N SER A 189 14.57 13.85 7.70
CA SER A 189 14.88 13.33 9.04
C SER A 189 14.13 12.04 9.36
N LEU A 190 12.80 12.03 9.15
CA LEU A 190 11.95 10.86 9.43
C LEU A 190 12.30 9.66 8.57
N LEU A 191 12.64 9.88 7.30
CA LEU A 191 13.01 8.80 6.38
C LEU A 191 14.36 8.18 6.74
N TYR A 192 15.36 8.98 7.15
CA TYR A 192 16.62 8.46 7.68
C TYR A 192 16.43 7.74 9.02
N GLU A 193 15.62 8.29 9.92
CA GLU A 193 15.29 7.60 11.17
C GLU A 193 14.58 6.26 10.95
N ALA A 194 13.80 6.11 9.87
CA ALA A 194 13.20 4.84 9.49
C ALA A 194 14.25 3.82 9.03
N LEU A 195 15.27 4.26 8.29
CA LEU A 195 16.42 3.41 7.92
C LEU A 195 17.22 2.97 9.15
N ASP A 196 17.45 3.87 10.11
CA ASP A 196 18.17 3.53 11.34
C ASP A 196 17.42 2.52 12.21
N CYS A 197 16.07 2.57 12.23
CA CYS A 197 15.27 1.58 12.94
C CYS A 197 15.46 0.16 12.42
N GLN A 198 15.78 -0.01 11.13
CA GLN A 198 16.02 -1.31 10.51
C GLN A 198 17.18 -2.06 11.16
N HIS A 199 18.25 -1.37 11.57
CA HIS A 199 19.41 -1.99 12.21
C HIS A 199 19.10 -2.62 13.57
N ASN A 200 17.95 -2.29 14.17
CA ASN A 200 17.50 -2.78 15.47
C ASN A 200 16.40 -3.85 15.37
N THR A 201 16.06 -4.31 14.18
CA THR A 201 15.10 -5.39 13.97
C THR A 201 15.86 -6.71 13.77
N ASP A 202 15.50 -7.75 14.52
CA ASP A 202 16.04 -9.11 14.34
C ASP A 202 15.60 -9.72 12.99
N GLU A 203 14.55 -9.20 12.40
CA GLU A 203 14.15 -9.47 11.03
C GLU A 203 14.77 -8.39 10.14
N THR A 204 15.74 -8.80 9.32
CA THR A 204 16.23 -8.00 8.20
C THR A 204 15.10 -7.80 7.19
N SER A 205 14.19 -6.89 7.48
CA SER A 205 13.13 -6.54 6.54
C SER A 205 13.75 -5.69 5.43
N LEU A 206 14.32 -6.40 4.43
CA LEU A 206 14.83 -5.80 3.20
C LEU A 206 13.79 -4.91 2.53
N ASP A 207 12.51 -5.19 2.75
CA ASP A 207 11.38 -4.38 2.26
C ASP A 207 11.36 -2.98 2.90
N LEU A 208 11.59 -2.85 4.21
CA LEU A 208 11.66 -1.53 4.86
C LEU A 208 12.80 -0.66 4.30
N ALA A 209 13.98 -1.25 4.04
CA ALA A 209 15.09 -0.52 3.43
C ALA A 209 14.72 -0.06 2.02
N SER A 210 14.15 -0.96 1.22
CA SER A 210 13.69 -0.63 -0.13
C SER A 210 12.65 0.49 -0.10
N MET A 211 11.68 0.43 0.81
CA MET A 211 10.68 1.48 1.00
C MET A 211 11.30 2.82 1.42
N ALA A 212 12.25 2.81 2.35
CA ALA A 212 12.91 4.01 2.82
C ALA A 212 13.76 4.64 1.71
N HIS A 213 14.53 3.84 0.97
CA HIS A 213 15.28 4.32 -0.19
C HIS A 213 14.35 4.85 -1.28
N HIS A 214 13.24 4.18 -1.58
CA HIS A 214 12.25 4.69 -2.52
C HIS A 214 11.71 6.06 -2.09
N ASN A 215 11.34 6.23 -0.82
CA ASN A 215 10.77 7.47 -0.30
C ASN A 215 11.82 8.61 -0.25
N LEU A 216 13.10 8.30 0.05
CA LEU A 216 14.21 9.26 -0.08
C LEU A 216 14.42 9.64 -1.55
N GLY A 217 14.34 8.68 -2.47
CA GLY A 217 14.36 8.97 -3.90
C GLY A 217 13.24 9.93 -4.31
N LEU A 218 12.01 9.70 -3.84
CA LEU A 218 10.88 10.61 -4.09
C LEU A 218 11.13 12.01 -3.50
N LEU A 219 11.67 12.09 -2.28
CA LEU A 219 12.02 13.35 -1.65
C LEU A 219 12.96 14.18 -2.51
N TYR A 220 14.03 13.58 -3.02
CA TYR A 220 14.98 14.28 -3.87
C TYR A 220 14.44 14.53 -5.27
N PHE A 221 13.62 13.65 -5.80
CA PHE A 221 12.93 13.83 -7.08
C PHE A 221 12.02 15.06 -7.06
N VAL A 222 11.17 15.21 -6.04
CA VAL A 222 10.28 16.37 -5.87
C VAL A 222 11.08 17.68 -5.66
N GLN A 223 12.28 17.61 -5.07
CA GLN A 223 13.20 18.74 -4.97
C GLN A 223 13.98 18.99 -6.26
N GLN A 224 13.74 18.23 -7.33
CA GLN A 224 14.47 18.28 -8.61
C GLN A 224 15.99 18.00 -8.46
N LYS A 225 16.39 17.32 -7.42
CA LYS A 225 17.77 16.85 -7.18
C LYS A 225 17.95 15.46 -7.76
N PHE A 226 17.88 15.39 -9.10
CA PHE A 226 17.73 14.12 -9.82
C PHE A 226 18.92 13.18 -9.67
N GLU A 227 20.15 13.69 -9.54
CA GLU A 227 21.34 12.85 -9.29
C GLU A 227 21.18 12.08 -7.97
N LYS A 228 20.77 12.75 -6.89
CA LYS A 228 20.49 12.08 -5.61
C LYS A 228 19.31 11.13 -5.70
N ALA A 229 18.28 11.50 -6.46
CA ALA A 229 17.12 10.63 -6.68
C ALA A 229 17.53 9.32 -7.37
N VAL A 230 18.42 9.38 -8.37
CA VAL A 230 19.00 8.20 -9.02
C VAL A 230 19.67 7.28 -7.99
N ASP A 231 20.56 7.84 -7.13
CA ASP A 231 21.28 7.04 -6.12
C ASP A 231 20.34 6.29 -5.18
N TYR A 232 19.25 6.93 -4.74
CA TYR A 232 18.30 6.29 -3.81
C TYR A 232 17.34 5.32 -4.51
N PHE A 233 16.86 5.65 -5.70
CA PHE A 233 16.01 4.70 -6.44
C PHE A 233 16.80 3.48 -6.90
N ASP A 234 18.07 3.63 -7.24
CA ASP A 234 18.95 2.51 -7.57
C ASP A 234 19.11 1.57 -6.36
N GLN A 235 19.36 2.13 -5.16
CA GLN A 235 19.38 1.35 -3.92
C GLN A 235 18.04 0.64 -3.66
N ALA A 236 16.92 1.30 -3.92
CA ALA A 236 15.59 0.72 -3.72
C ALA A 236 15.34 -0.50 -4.63
N VAL A 237 15.73 -0.44 -5.91
CA VAL A 237 15.52 -1.54 -6.85
C VAL A 237 16.48 -2.72 -6.62
N HIS A 238 17.65 -2.47 -6.01
CA HIS A 238 18.65 -3.50 -5.72
C HIS A 238 18.52 -4.10 -4.31
N ALA A 239 17.77 -3.47 -3.40
CA ALA A 239 17.61 -3.99 -2.05
C ALA A 239 16.90 -5.35 -2.02
N THR A 240 15.73 -5.47 -2.64
CA THR A 240 14.98 -6.71 -2.91
C THR A 240 13.87 -6.44 -3.93
N PRO A 241 13.34 -7.48 -4.62
CA PRO A 241 12.07 -7.33 -5.31
C PRO A 241 10.97 -7.12 -4.26
N CYS A 242 10.54 -5.89 -4.07
CA CYS A 242 9.48 -5.51 -3.15
C CYS A 242 8.22 -5.03 -3.89
N SER A 243 7.16 -4.79 -3.14
CA SER A 243 5.88 -4.27 -3.65
C SER A 243 6.00 -2.93 -4.42
N HIS A 244 7.12 -2.20 -4.24
CA HIS A 244 7.38 -0.92 -4.90
C HIS A 244 8.37 -1.00 -6.06
N TYR A 245 8.76 -2.20 -6.50
CA TYR A 245 9.82 -2.38 -7.49
C TYR A 245 9.53 -1.66 -8.81
N LEU A 246 8.36 -1.85 -9.43
CA LEU A 246 7.99 -1.17 -10.67
C LEU A 246 7.93 0.35 -10.49
N LYS A 247 7.45 0.81 -9.33
CA LYS A 247 7.41 2.23 -9.00
C LYS A 247 8.80 2.83 -8.89
N SER A 248 9.71 2.15 -8.21
CA SER A 248 11.11 2.58 -8.09
C SER A 248 11.82 2.59 -9.43
N LEU A 249 11.60 1.56 -10.28
CA LEU A 249 12.12 1.53 -11.65
C LEU A 249 11.61 2.67 -12.51
N TYR A 250 10.34 3.02 -12.40
CA TYR A 250 9.76 4.15 -13.13
C TYR A 250 10.46 5.46 -12.77
N TYR A 251 10.55 5.79 -11.47
CA TYR A 251 11.20 7.03 -11.03
C TYR A 251 12.72 7.03 -11.25
N LEU A 252 13.39 5.87 -11.15
CA LEU A 252 14.79 5.73 -11.53
C LEU A 252 14.99 6.07 -13.01
N THR A 253 14.15 5.48 -13.87
CA THR A 253 14.20 5.71 -15.32
C THR A 253 13.99 7.18 -15.64
N GLU A 254 12.97 7.80 -15.04
CA GLU A 254 12.69 9.23 -15.25
C GLU A 254 13.85 10.11 -14.75
N SER A 255 14.37 9.84 -13.55
CA SER A 255 15.51 10.59 -12.99
C SER A 255 16.73 10.51 -13.88
N LEU A 256 17.05 9.33 -14.42
CA LEU A 256 18.15 9.13 -15.37
C LEU A 256 17.96 9.93 -16.67
N PHE A 257 16.74 9.98 -17.21
CA PHE A 257 16.46 10.86 -18.35
C PHE A 257 16.66 12.33 -18.02
N ARG A 258 16.24 12.77 -16.82
CA ARG A 258 16.39 14.16 -16.35
C ARG A 258 17.86 14.60 -16.19
N VAL A 259 18.76 13.64 -15.85
CA VAL A 259 20.21 13.91 -15.76
C VAL A 259 20.95 13.57 -17.08
N ASN A 260 20.23 13.36 -18.18
CA ASN A 260 20.76 13.04 -19.51
C ASN A 260 21.54 11.71 -19.61
N HIS A 261 21.34 10.77 -18.70
CA HIS A 261 21.91 9.42 -18.77
C HIS A 261 21.05 8.48 -19.64
N HIS A 262 20.80 8.86 -20.88
CA HIS A 262 19.83 8.20 -21.78
C HIS A 262 20.09 6.71 -21.97
N SER A 263 21.34 6.28 -22.10
CA SER A 263 21.70 4.85 -22.31
C SER A 263 21.28 3.98 -21.12
N GLU A 264 21.50 4.49 -19.91
CA GLU A 264 21.15 3.79 -18.68
C GLU A 264 19.64 3.83 -18.42
N ALA A 265 19.01 4.98 -18.63
CA ALA A 265 17.56 5.13 -18.56
C ALA A 265 16.85 4.10 -19.45
N MET A 266 17.32 3.90 -20.69
CA MET A 266 16.74 2.90 -21.60
C MET A 266 16.88 1.47 -21.11
N LYS A 267 17.94 1.12 -20.38
CA LYS A 267 18.05 -0.23 -19.78
C LYS A 267 16.98 -0.44 -18.72
N TYR A 268 16.82 0.50 -17.78
CA TYR A 268 15.81 0.38 -16.73
C TYR A 268 14.39 0.49 -17.28
N PHE A 269 14.17 1.33 -18.28
CA PHE A 269 12.92 1.36 -19.06
C PHE A 269 12.55 -0.01 -19.59
N GLN A 270 13.48 -0.69 -20.27
CA GLN A 270 13.23 -2.00 -20.88
C GLN A 270 12.90 -3.05 -19.80
N ILE A 271 13.59 -3.01 -18.68
CA ILE A 271 13.33 -3.90 -17.53
C ILE A 271 11.91 -3.65 -16.99
N GLY A 272 11.57 -2.39 -16.69
CA GLY A 272 10.28 -2.02 -16.11
C GLY A 272 9.11 -2.30 -17.04
N PHE A 273 9.22 -1.91 -18.30
CA PHE A 273 8.19 -2.14 -19.30
C PHE A 273 7.94 -3.61 -19.61
N THR A 274 9.02 -4.43 -19.70
CA THR A 274 8.89 -5.88 -19.88
C THR A 274 8.23 -6.54 -18.68
N ARG A 275 8.59 -6.10 -17.47
CA ARG A 275 8.02 -6.62 -16.23
C ARG A 275 6.56 -6.25 -16.07
N SER A 276 6.18 -5.01 -16.35
CA SER A 276 4.78 -4.58 -16.28
C SER A 276 3.88 -5.38 -17.24
N LYS A 277 4.40 -5.72 -18.43
CA LYS A 277 3.69 -6.61 -19.37
C LYS A 277 3.55 -8.04 -18.83
N LYS A 278 4.62 -8.60 -18.25
CA LYS A 278 4.60 -9.97 -17.69
C LYS A 278 3.62 -10.06 -16.51
N GLU A 279 3.57 -9.04 -15.67
CA GLU A 279 2.68 -8.96 -14.50
C GLU A 279 1.27 -8.48 -14.87
N GLN A 280 1.03 -8.12 -16.13
CA GLN A 280 -0.23 -7.54 -16.63
C GLN A 280 -0.63 -6.26 -15.87
N ASP A 281 0.35 -5.53 -15.37
CA ASP A 281 0.15 -4.26 -14.65
C ASP A 281 -0.05 -3.13 -15.66
N MET A 282 -1.31 -2.83 -15.97
CA MET A 282 -1.69 -1.80 -16.93
C MET A 282 -1.31 -0.39 -16.47
N ASP A 283 -1.29 -0.13 -15.14
CA ASP A 283 -0.91 1.18 -14.61
C ASP A 283 0.53 1.50 -15.02
N TYR A 284 1.48 0.58 -14.80
CA TYR A 284 2.87 0.79 -15.20
C TYR A 284 3.12 0.63 -16.71
N GLN A 285 2.30 -0.13 -17.43
CA GLN A 285 2.39 -0.15 -18.89
C GLN A 285 2.12 1.25 -19.48
N TRP A 286 1.07 1.93 -19.01
CA TRP A 286 0.78 3.31 -19.42
C TRP A 286 1.85 4.28 -18.92
N ALA A 287 2.26 4.21 -17.66
CA ALA A 287 3.29 5.08 -17.10
C ALA A 287 4.59 5.03 -17.92
N PHE A 288 5.09 3.84 -18.22
CA PHE A 288 6.30 3.67 -19.05
C PHE A 288 6.09 4.08 -20.50
N ALA A 289 4.92 3.83 -21.11
CA ALA A 289 4.63 4.27 -22.46
C ALA A 289 4.65 5.80 -22.57
N MET A 290 4.03 6.49 -21.62
CA MET A 290 4.02 7.96 -21.53
C MET A 290 5.43 8.51 -21.32
N LEU A 291 6.23 7.88 -20.44
CA LEU A 291 7.62 8.26 -20.19
C LEU A 291 8.48 8.12 -21.44
N HIS A 292 8.32 7.03 -22.21
CA HIS A 292 9.03 6.82 -23.47
C HIS A 292 8.70 7.90 -24.48
N LYS A 293 7.43 8.29 -24.60
CA LYS A 293 7.01 9.37 -25.49
C LYS A 293 7.55 10.73 -25.06
N GLN A 294 7.73 10.94 -23.79
CA GLN A 294 8.25 12.21 -23.25
C GLN A 294 9.75 12.41 -23.53
N PHE A 295 10.57 11.36 -23.45
CA PHE A 295 12.02 11.49 -23.45
C PHE A 295 12.74 10.88 -24.66
N VAL A 296 12.08 9.97 -25.41
CA VAL A 296 12.74 9.18 -26.46
C VAL A 296 12.10 9.39 -27.83
N ASP A 297 10.81 9.11 -27.92
CA ASP A 297 10.05 9.20 -29.17
C ASP A 297 8.89 10.17 -28.97
N CYS A 298 9.14 11.43 -29.31
CA CYS A 298 8.15 12.50 -29.14
C CYS A 298 7.02 12.48 -30.20
N ASP A 299 7.09 11.57 -31.19
CA ASP A 299 6.02 11.42 -32.16
C ASP A 299 4.74 10.91 -31.47
N ASN A 300 3.62 11.57 -31.74
CA ASN A 300 2.32 11.28 -31.12
C ASN A 300 2.30 11.39 -29.57
N PHE A 301 3.23 12.16 -28.96
CA PHE A 301 3.27 12.39 -27.52
C PHE A 301 1.90 12.76 -26.95
N GLU A 302 1.24 13.77 -27.53
CA GLU A 302 -0.05 14.29 -27.05
C GLU A 302 -1.14 13.21 -27.05
N ALA A 303 -1.20 12.36 -28.08
CA ALA A 303 -2.21 11.30 -28.20
C ALA A 303 -1.99 10.22 -27.12
N VAL A 304 -0.76 9.71 -26.98
CA VAL A 304 -0.45 8.66 -25.99
C VAL A 304 -0.68 9.14 -24.57
N TRP A 305 -0.34 10.39 -24.26
CA TRP A 305 -0.60 10.96 -22.94
C TRP A 305 -2.09 11.16 -22.66
N ALA A 306 -2.86 11.62 -23.66
CA ALA A 306 -4.30 11.74 -23.53
C ALA A 306 -4.98 10.37 -23.29
N GLU A 307 -4.56 9.33 -24.00
CA GLU A 307 -5.05 7.96 -23.82
C GLU A 307 -4.68 7.41 -22.43
N GLY A 308 -3.43 7.64 -21.96
CA GLY A 308 -3.00 7.24 -20.62
C GLY A 308 -3.80 7.93 -19.51
N ILE A 309 -4.04 9.25 -19.64
CA ILE A 309 -4.87 9.98 -18.67
C ILE A 309 -6.31 9.42 -18.68
N ALA A 310 -6.91 9.19 -19.86
CA ALA A 310 -8.24 8.60 -19.98
C ALA A 310 -8.32 7.19 -19.34
N TYR A 311 -7.26 6.40 -19.45
CA TYR A 311 -7.18 5.12 -18.75
C TYR A 311 -7.27 5.32 -17.22
N TYR A 312 -6.48 6.25 -16.64
CA TYR A 312 -6.51 6.51 -15.20
C TYR A 312 -7.85 7.11 -14.73
N GLU A 313 -8.51 7.92 -15.56
CA GLU A 313 -9.89 8.37 -15.29
C GLU A 313 -10.87 7.19 -15.22
N ALA A 314 -10.77 6.26 -16.17
CA ALA A 314 -11.66 5.10 -16.24
C ALA A 314 -11.56 4.17 -15.04
N ILE A 315 -10.39 4.09 -14.38
CA ILE A 315 -10.17 3.31 -13.16
C ILE A 315 -10.29 4.12 -11.86
N ASP A 316 -10.73 5.38 -11.94
CA ASP A 316 -10.86 6.36 -10.84
C ASP A 316 -9.54 6.57 -10.05
N ASP A 317 -8.38 6.44 -10.73
CA ASP A 317 -7.08 6.78 -10.13
C ASP A 317 -6.82 8.28 -10.22
N ARG A 318 -7.46 9.02 -9.35
CA ARG A 318 -7.40 10.49 -9.31
C ARG A 318 -6.00 11.04 -9.10
N TYR A 319 -5.16 10.33 -8.36
CA TYR A 319 -3.77 10.75 -8.16
C TYR A 319 -3.00 10.77 -9.49
N SER A 320 -3.09 9.72 -10.29
CA SER A 320 -2.44 9.66 -11.60
C SER A 320 -3.03 10.65 -12.57
N VAL A 321 -4.38 10.81 -12.59
CA VAL A 321 -5.05 11.84 -13.39
C VAL A 321 -4.52 13.23 -13.04
N HIS A 322 -4.50 13.59 -11.75
CA HIS A 322 -3.96 14.87 -11.29
C HIS A 322 -2.52 15.08 -11.76
N HIS A 323 -1.64 14.11 -11.48
CA HIS A 323 -0.22 14.20 -11.80
C HIS A 323 0.02 14.40 -13.30
N TYR A 324 -0.51 13.52 -14.14
CA TYR A 324 -0.27 13.56 -15.58
C TYR A 324 -0.99 14.73 -16.26
N SER A 325 -2.15 15.13 -15.75
CA SER A 325 -2.85 16.32 -16.26
C SER A 325 -2.07 17.61 -15.98
N LEU A 326 -1.43 17.75 -14.82
CA LEU A 326 -0.53 18.89 -14.57
C LEU A 326 0.64 18.91 -15.53
N CYS A 327 1.27 17.76 -15.80
CA CYS A 327 2.35 17.69 -16.79
C CYS A 327 1.90 18.12 -18.18
N MET A 328 0.71 17.71 -18.62
CA MET A 328 0.13 18.14 -19.90
C MET A 328 -0.24 19.63 -19.92
N ALA A 329 -0.77 20.14 -18.81
CA ALA A 329 -1.07 21.57 -18.68
C ALA A 329 0.19 22.43 -18.81
N ASP A 330 1.26 22.04 -18.13
CA ASP A 330 2.56 22.72 -18.20
C ASP A 330 3.15 22.65 -19.63
N TYR A 331 3.06 21.49 -20.29
CA TYR A 331 3.49 21.32 -21.68
C TYR A 331 2.76 22.27 -22.63
N TYR A 332 1.42 22.37 -22.55
CA TYR A 332 0.65 23.29 -23.39
C TYR A 332 0.86 24.77 -23.01
N THR A 333 1.10 25.05 -21.74
CA THR A 333 1.48 26.40 -21.29
C THR A 333 2.79 26.86 -21.97
N LEU A 334 3.80 25.98 -22.02
CA LEU A 334 5.07 26.25 -22.69
C LEU A 334 4.91 26.42 -24.22
N LYS A 335 3.93 25.73 -24.81
CA LYS A 335 3.59 25.90 -26.23
C LYS A 335 2.76 27.16 -26.53
N GLY A 336 2.22 27.84 -25.54
CA GLY A 336 1.30 28.95 -25.68
C GLY A 336 -0.13 28.54 -26.11
N GLU A 337 -0.50 27.26 -25.93
CA GLU A 337 -1.82 26.71 -26.23
C GLU A 337 -2.73 26.80 -25.00
N GLU A 338 -3.16 28.02 -24.65
CA GLU A 338 -3.87 28.32 -23.38
C GLU A 338 -5.18 27.52 -23.20
N GLU A 339 -5.95 27.28 -24.28
CA GLU A 339 -7.21 26.51 -24.16
C GLU A 339 -6.96 25.08 -23.74
N LYS A 340 -5.95 24.42 -24.32
CA LYS A 340 -5.57 23.06 -23.93
C LYS A 340 -4.94 23.02 -22.53
N ALA A 341 -4.08 23.98 -22.20
CA ALA A 341 -3.52 24.09 -20.86
C ALA A 341 -4.63 24.20 -19.80
N ASN A 342 -5.61 25.10 -20.03
CA ASN A 342 -6.75 25.26 -19.13
C ASN A 342 -7.63 24.00 -19.01
N TYR A 343 -7.80 23.24 -20.10
CA TYR A 343 -8.50 21.96 -20.07
C TYR A 343 -7.82 20.99 -19.08
N TYR A 344 -6.50 20.80 -19.21
CA TYR A 344 -5.77 19.88 -18.34
C TYR A 344 -5.63 20.40 -16.90
N TYR A 345 -5.51 21.71 -16.67
CA TYR A 345 -5.57 22.26 -15.30
C TYR A 345 -6.91 21.97 -14.62
N ARG A 346 -8.03 22.06 -15.36
CA ARG A 346 -9.35 21.70 -14.82
C ARG A 346 -9.46 20.20 -14.51
N LEU A 347 -8.91 19.36 -15.38
CA LEU A 347 -8.89 17.92 -15.19
C LEU A 347 -8.03 17.52 -13.96
N ALA A 348 -6.99 18.27 -13.66
CA ALA A 348 -6.14 18.08 -12.48
C ALA A 348 -6.80 18.52 -11.17
N VAL A 349 -7.91 19.28 -11.19
CA VAL A 349 -8.62 19.70 -9.97
C VAL A 349 -9.52 18.57 -9.48
N TRP A 350 -9.43 18.27 -8.20
CA TRP A 350 -10.19 17.18 -7.54
C TRP A 350 -11.67 17.51 -7.36
#